data_aa25be351c640821af665e6994e42352
#
_entry.id   aa25be351c640821af665e6994e42352
#
_cell.length_a   1.000
_cell.length_b   1.000
_cell.length_c   1.000
_cell.angle_alpha   90.00
_cell.angle_beta   90.00
_cell.angle_gamma   90.00
#
_symmetry.space_group_name_H-M   'P 1'
#
loop_
_entity.id
_entity.type
_entity.pdbx_description
1 polymer ?
#
loop_
_entity_poly.entity_id
_entity_poly.type
_entity_poly.pdbx_seq_one_letter_code
_entity_poly.pdbx_strand_id
1 'polypeptide(L)'
;MRKLLVAFALPALLAACNPSNDTPSTTQVGTSGSGPIPVTLKQEDGRYQIYRGDQAYFIRGAGGTRNIPLLAASGGNSLRTWSTDDADRILDEAHEHGLTVMLGLRLGHERHGFDYNDEAAVARQKEAVREQVLKYKDHPALLVWGLGNEVDLLYTNTKVWYAIEDIAQMVRELDPHHLITTVTAGIDXEKARLIMERVPSIDYLSINIYGGLETLPQTLKDIGWTGAYAVTEWGPTGHWQIARTDWDVPIEQTSTEKASAYRDRYTAGVLGAPQQSLGSYAFLWGQXQETTPTWYGMFLESGEATEVVDSMQFLWTGEWPETRAPSIRSFIIDGKRAEESIYLDAGETYIAQLDAFHPHSEAFTVRWEFLPESTDIRAGGDPETRPTAVDGLIISDDGKGRLEFKAPTEGGPYRLFAYVTNRFNKAATANVPFFVRD
;
A
#
# COMPACT_ATOMS: atom_id res chain seq x y z
N MET A 1 -51.58 61.77 -44.31
CA MET A 1 -52.53 61.21 -43.35
C MET A 1 -51.88 60.05 -42.64
N ARG A 2 -51.54 60.30 -41.40
CA ARG A 2 -50.83 59.29 -40.56
C ARG A 2 -51.85 58.45 -39.81
N LYS A 3 -51.70 57.16 -39.91
CA LYS A 3 -52.47 56.26 -39.02
C LYS A 3 -51.48 55.74 -37.98
N LEU A 4 -51.77 56.04 -36.75
CA LEU A 4 -51.07 55.50 -35.59
C LEU A 4 -51.56 54.08 -35.34
N LEU A 5 -50.66 53.10 -35.26
CA LEU A 5 -51.01 51.82 -34.72
C LEU A 5 -50.37 51.72 -33.32
N VAL A 6 -51.22 51.47 -32.35
CA VAL A 6 -50.85 51.25 -30.97
C VAL A 6 -50.70 49.72 -30.82
N ALA A 7 -49.51 49.29 -30.51
CA ALA A 7 -49.26 47.89 -30.24
C ALA A 7 -49.28 47.65 -28.72
N PHE A 8 -50.18 46.76 -28.29
CA PHE A 8 -50.18 46.26 -26.92
C PHE A 8 -49.13 45.17 -26.74
N ALA A 9 -48.21 45.40 -25.86
CA ALA A 9 -47.24 44.37 -25.48
C ALA A 9 -47.74 43.59 -24.28
N LEU A 10 -47.96 42.33 -24.43
CA LEU A 10 -48.19 41.41 -23.32
C LEU A 10 -46.83 41.03 -22.70
N PRO A 11 -46.70 41.05 -21.39
CA PRO A 11 -45.45 40.53 -20.79
C PRO A 11 -45.47 39.00 -20.83
N ALA A 12 -44.49 38.42 -21.48
CA ALA A 12 -44.27 36.99 -21.44
C ALA A 12 -43.61 36.67 -20.09
N LEU A 13 -44.30 35.87 -19.30
CA LEU A 13 -43.67 35.27 -18.12
C LEU A 13 -42.69 34.20 -18.62
N LEU A 14 -41.43 34.49 -18.50
CA LEU A 14 -40.36 33.50 -18.66
C LEU A 14 -40.29 32.72 -17.34
N ALA A 15 -40.86 31.54 -17.36
CA ALA A 15 -40.60 30.59 -16.29
C ALA A 15 -39.15 30.12 -16.46
N ALA A 16 -38.28 30.57 -15.57
CA ALA A 16 -36.90 30.08 -15.52
C ALA A 16 -36.96 28.69 -14.93
N CYS A 17 -36.77 27.69 -15.79
CA CYS A 17 -36.44 26.35 -15.32
C CYS A 17 -35.00 26.40 -14.87
N ASN A 18 -34.80 26.45 -13.58
CA ASN A 18 -33.51 26.16 -13.00
C ASN A 18 -33.23 24.69 -13.24
N PRO A 19 -32.14 24.36 -13.91
CA PRO A 19 -31.71 22.95 -13.90
C PRO A 19 -31.37 22.64 -12.46
N SER A 20 -32.09 21.70 -11.89
CA SER A 20 -31.74 21.14 -10.62
C SER A 20 -30.38 20.48 -10.82
N ASN A 21 -29.37 21.05 -10.21
CA ASN A 21 -28.09 20.41 -10.03
C ASN A 21 -28.36 19.28 -9.03
N ASP A 22 -28.78 18.16 -9.55
CA ASP A 22 -28.70 16.91 -8.78
C ASP A 22 -27.26 16.48 -8.76
N THR A 23 -26.46 17.18 -8.00
CA THR A 23 -25.23 16.60 -7.47
C THR A 23 -25.73 15.49 -6.54
N PRO A 24 -25.26 14.26 -6.71
CA PRO A 24 -25.60 13.24 -5.73
C PRO A 24 -25.13 13.76 -4.39
N SER A 25 -26.07 14.00 -3.54
CA SER A 25 -25.82 14.32 -2.15
C SER A 25 -25.06 13.15 -1.57
N THR A 26 -23.78 13.33 -1.38
CA THR A 26 -23.07 12.49 -0.45
C THR A 26 -23.73 12.77 0.88
N THR A 27 -24.59 11.87 1.28
CA THR A 27 -25.14 11.91 2.61
C THR A 27 -23.94 11.78 3.53
N GLN A 28 -23.50 12.90 4.05
CA GLN A 28 -22.55 12.87 5.15
C GLN A 28 -23.29 12.19 6.29
N VAL A 29 -22.90 10.93 6.53
CA VAL A 29 -23.30 10.29 7.77
C VAL A 29 -22.72 11.19 8.83
N GLY A 30 -23.57 11.81 9.60
CA GLY A 30 -23.13 12.76 10.62
C GLY A 30 -22.15 12.13 11.58
N THR A 31 -21.25 12.95 12.09
CA THR A 31 -20.20 12.52 13.01
C THR A 31 -20.76 12.00 14.34
N SER A 32 -22.01 12.18 14.60
CA SER A 32 -22.73 11.53 15.69
C SER A 32 -23.25 10.18 15.24
N GLY A 33 -22.61 9.63 14.27
CA GLY A 33 -23.01 8.36 13.70
C GLY A 33 -23.14 7.34 14.78
N SER A 34 -24.27 6.92 14.87
CA SER A 34 -24.74 6.15 15.94
C SER A 34 -24.60 4.70 15.59
N GLY A 35 -23.46 4.24 15.28
CA GLY A 35 -23.26 2.83 15.17
C GLY A 35 -22.83 2.37 13.79
N PRO A 36 -22.79 1.05 13.62
CA PRO A 36 -22.17 0.48 12.43
C PRO A 36 -22.98 0.75 11.17
N ILE A 37 -22.27 0.88 10.06
CA ILE A 37 -22.89 0.86 8.74
C ILE A 37 -22.73 -0.59 8.25
N PRO A 38 -23.82 -1.33 8.04
CA PRO A 38 -23.69 -2.75 7.68
C PRO A 38 -22.94 -2.94 6.35
N VAL A 39 -22.07 -3.92 6.33
CA VAL A 39 -21.28 -4.28 5.14
C VAL A 39 -21.60 -5.73 4.80
N THR A 40 -21.97 -5.97 3.55
CA THR A 40 -22.32 -7.31 3.09
C THR A 40 -21.57 -7.63 1.79
N LEU A 41 -21.40 -8.92 1.54
CA LEU A 41 -20.85 -9.40 0.29
C LEU A 41 -21.93 -10.19 -0.44
N LYS A 42 -22.21 -9.83 -1.68
CA LYS A 42 -23.22 -10.51 -2.49
C LYS A 42 -22.59 -11.02 -3.77
N GLN A 43 -23.15 -12.10 -4.29
CA GLN A 43 -22.78 -12.58 -5.62
C GLN A 43 -24.00 -12.42 -6.53
N GLU A 44 -23.83 -11.61 -7.56
CA GLU A 44 -24.91 -11.27 -8.51
C GLU A 44 -24.38 -11.48 -9.92
N ASP A 45 -25.07 -12.31 -10.70
CA ASP A 45 -24.67 -12.63 -12.06
C ASP A 45 -23.23 -13.12 -12.17
N GLY A 46 -22.82 -13.93 -11.17
CA GLY A 46 -21.49 -14.51 -11.14
C GLY A 46 -20.39 -13.57 -10.64
N ARG A 47 -20.76 -12.36 -10.21
CA ARG A 47 -19.79 -11.36 -9.76
C ARG A 47 -19.98 -11.07 -8.28
N TYR A 48 -18.90 -11.08 -7.53
CA TYR A 48 -18.91 -10.70 -6.11
C TYR A 48 -18.85 -9.19 -5.99
N GLN A 49 -19.63 -8.65 -5.04
CA GLN A 49 -19.71 -7.21 -4.83
C GLN A 49 -19.93 -6.92 -3.35
N ILE A 50 -19.10 -6.04 -2.78
CA ILE A 50 -19.32 -5.51 -1.44
C ILE A 50 -20.37 -4.41 -1.51
N TYR A 51 -21.27 -4.41 -0.52
CA TYR A 51 -22.20 -3.30 -0.28
C TYR A 51 -21.96 -2.74 1.12
N ARG A 52 -21.79 -1.44 1.20
CA ARG A 52 -21.70 -0.73 2.48
C ARG A 52 -23.01 0.06 2.64
N GLY A 53 -23.83 -0.38 3.56
CA GLY A 53 -25.22 0.02 3.52
C GLY A 53 -25.83 -0.48 2.22
N ASP A 54 -26.44 0.41 1.45
CA ASP A 54 -27.00 0.05 0.14
C ASP A 54 -26.10 0.47 -1.03
N GLN A 55 -24.87 0.92 -0.76
CA GLN A 55 -23.95 1.40 -1.79
C GLN A 55 -22.95 0.32 -2.19
N ALA A 56 -22.82 0.08 -3.48
CA ALA A 56 -21.76 -0.80 -4.00
C ALA A 56 -20.40 -0.21 -3.63
N TYR A 57 -19.47 -1.06 -3.23
CA TYR A 57 -18.20 -0.60 -2.68
C TYR A 57 -17.06 -1.44 -3.26
N PHE A 58 -16.19 -0.80 -4.03
CA PHE A 58 -14.94 -1.43 -4.48
C PHE A 58 -13.81 -0.81 -3.67
N ILE A 59 -12.96 -1.64 -3.07
CA ILE A 59 -11.92 -1.15 -2.17
C ILE A 59 -10.81 -0.47 -2.97
N ARG A 60 -10.65 0.83 -2.78
CA ARG A 60 -9.54 1.62 -3.32
C ARG A 60 -8.68 2.04 -2.15
N GLY A 61 -7.88 1.12 -1.64
CA GLY A 61 -7.25 1.29 -0.36
C GLY A 61 -5.74 1.31 -0.38
N ALA A 62 -5.19 1.70 0.75
CA ALA A 62 -3.76 1.59 1.02
C ALA A 62 -3.55 1.13 2.45
N GLY A 63 -2.49 0.35 2.65
CA GLY A 63 -2.12 -0.10 3.98
C GLY A 63 -1.23 0.93 4.65
N GLY A 64 -1.56 1.26 5.90
CA GLY A 64 -0.83 2.25 6.65
C GLY A 64 -1.70 3.42 7.06
N THR A 65 -1.17 4.26 7.92
CA THR A 65 -1.97 5.32 8.54
C THR A 65 -1.32 6.71 8.45
N ARG A 66 -0.25 6.83 7.68
CA ARG A 66 0.42 8.12 7.52
C ARG A 66 -0.41 8.98 6.56
N ASN A 67 -0.55 10.25 6.90
CA ASN A 67 -1.21 11.24 6.03
C ASN A 67 -2.57 10.77 5.49
N ILE A 68 -3.46 10.42 6.41
CA ILE A 68 -4.81 9.93 6.07
C ILE A 68 -5.58 10.93 5.18
N PRO A 69 -5.50 12.25 5.44
CA PRO A 69 -6.19 13.19 4.55
C PRO A 69 -5.74 13.10 3.10
N LEU A 70 -4.45 12.87 2.86
CA LEU A 70 -3.95 12.74 1.48
C LEU A 70 -4.50 11.48 0.80
N LEU A 71 -4.69 10.39 1.56
CA LEU A 71 -5.28 9.18 0.98
C LEU A 71 -6.67 9.48 0.42
N ALA A 72 -7.49 10.16 1.20
CA ALA A 72 -8.82 10.55 0.75
C ALA A 72 -8.74 11.52 -0.44
N ALA A 73 -7.87 12.51 -0.36
CA ALA A 73 -7.71 13.49 -1.44
C ALA A 73 -7.22 12.86 -2.74
N SER A 74 -6.51 11.75 -2.65
CA SER A 74 -5.99 11.03 -3.82
C SER A 74 -7.00 10.07 -4.44
N GLY A 75 -8.18 9.98 -3.88
CA GLY A 75 -9.23 9.11 -4.42
C GLY A 75 -9.32 7.75 -3.74
N GLY A 76 -8.54 7.52 -2.69
CA GLY A 76 -8.67 6.31 -1.89
C GLY A 76 -9.95 6.34 -1.06
N ASN A 77 -10.48 5.16 -0.72
CA ASN A 77 -11.68 5.09 0.11
C ASN A 77 -11.51 4.22 1.35
N SER A 78 -10.36 3.59 1.53
CA SER A 78 -10.15 2.68 2.66
C SER A 78 -8.69 2.62 3.05
N LEU A 79 -8.44 2.40 4.34
CA LEU A 79 -7.09 2.09 4.79
C LEU A 79 -7.08 0.77 5.54
N ARG A 80 -5.90 0.18 5.65
CA ARG A 80 -5.73 -1.10 6.34
C ARG A 80 -4.72 -0.95 7.48
N THR A 81 -5.05 -1.55 8.63
CA THR A 81 -4.11 -1.70 9.73
C THR A 81 -3.81 -3.18 9.96
N TRP A 82 -2.74 -3.45 10.72
CA TRP A 82 -2.34 -4.83 11.06
C TRP A 82 -2.65 -5.17 12.51
N SER A 83 -3.13 -4.18 13.26
CA SER A 83 -3.46 -4.35 14.68
C SER A 83 -4.51 -3.32 15.04
N THR A 84 -4.94 -3.36 16.31
CA THR A 84 -5.85 -2.38 16.86
C THR A 84 -5.11 -1.26 17.63
N ASP A 85 -3.80 -1.20 17.51
CA ASP A 85 -3.03 -0.12 18.14
C ASP A 85 -3.54 1.20 17.60
N ASP A 86 -3.84 2.12 18.51
CA ASP A 86 -4.31 3.46 18.16
C ASP A 86 -5.62 3.47 17.34
N ALA A 87 -6.40 2.40 17.46
CA ALA A 87 -7.58 2.22 16.60
C ALA A 87 -8.65 3.30 16.84
N ASP A 88 -8.80 3.77 18.07
CA ASP A 88 -9.79 4.83 18.33
C ASP A 88 -9.52 6.05 17.45
N ARG A 89 -8.29 6.53 17.45
CA ARG A 89 -7.90 7.70 16.66
C ARG A 89 -7.99 7.40 15.16
N ILE A 90 -7.51 6.23 14.74
CA ILE A 90 -7.47 5.87 13.32
C ILE A 90 -8.87 5.77 12.74
N LEU A 91 -9.77 5.08 13.45
CA LEU A 91 -11.15 4.94 13.00
C LEU A 91 -11.85 6.29 12.92
N ASP A 92 -11.66 7.13 13.93
CA ASP A 92 -12.28 8.46 13.95
C ASP A 92 -11.76 9.32 12.81
N GLU A 93 -10.45 9.33 12.59
CA GLU A 93 -9.87 10.14 11.51
C GLU A 93 -10.29 9.62 10.15
N ALA A 94 -10.33 8.31 9.97
CA ALA A 94 -10.80 7.71 8.72
C ALA A 94 -12.25 8.15 8.45
N HIS A 95 -13.10 8.06 9.46
CA HIS A 95 -14.51 8.44 9.30
C HIS A 95 -14.64 9.91 8.95
N GLU A 96 -13.85 10.76 9.59
CA GLU A 96 -13.85 12.20 9.33
C GLU A 96 -13.55 12.51 7.87
N HIS A 97 -12.72 11.70 7.24
CA HIS A 97 -12.30 11.90 5.85
C HIS A 97 -13.03 11.00 4.85
N GLY A 98 -14.10 10.34 5.29
CA GLY A 98 -14.92 9.53 4.41
C GLY A 98 -14.31 8.18 4.04
N LEU A 99 -13.35 7.71 4.80
CA LEU A 99 -12.67 6.44 4.55
C LEU A 99 -13.21 5.34 5.45
N THR A 100 -13.09 4.10 4.98
CA THR A 100 -13.31 2.92 5.84
C THR A 100 -11.97 2.33 6.27
N VAL A 101 -12.06 1.38 7.20
CA VAL A 101 -10.87 0.72 7.74
C VAL A 101 -11.05 -0.79 7.70
N MET A 102 -10.06 -1.48 7.10
CA MET A 102 -9.84 -2.89 7.36
C MET A 102 -9.01 -2.96 8.63
N LEU A 103 -9.63 -3.41 9.71
CA LEU A 103 -8.99 -3.38 11.03
C LEU A 103 -8.36 -4.73 11.31
N GLY A 104 -7.03 -4.74 11.46
CA GLY A 104 -6.29 -5.95 11.73
C GLY A 104 -6.44 -6.41 13.17
N LEU A 105 -6.63 -7.71 13.35
CA LEU A 105 -6.65 -8.35 14.66
C LEU A 105 -5.43 -9.26 14.72
N ARG A 106 -4.50 -8.96 15.62
CA ARG A 106 -3.25 -9.73 15.71
C ARG A 106 -3.50 -11.18 16.08
N LEU A 107 -2.88 -12.09 15.33
CA LEU A 107 -2.81 -13.49 15.69
C LEU A 107 -1.35 -13.92 15.71
N GLY A 108 -1.05 -14.88 16.56
CA GLY A 108 0.33 -15.32 16.75
C GLY A 108 0.91 -15.98 15.53
N HIS A 109 2.20 -15.72 15.31
CA HIS A 109 2.97 -16.33 14.22
C HIS A 109 3.84 -17.45 14.78
N GLU A 110 3.81 -18.59 14.11
CA GLU A 110 4.68 -19.70 14.49
C GLU A 110 6.16 -19.28 14.43
N ARG A 111 6.53 -18.47 13.46
CA ARG A 111 7.91 -18.00 13.33
C ARG A 111 8.37 -17.14 14.51
N HIS A 112 7.42 -16.62 15.29
CA HIS A 112 7.73 -15.86 16.50
C HIS A 112 7.48 -16.68 17.77
N GLY A 113 7.25 -17.98 17.63
CA GLY A 113 7.12 -18.88 18.77
C GLY A 113 5.71 -19.23 19.20
N PHE A 114 4.68 -18.78 18.47
CA PHE A 114 3.30 -19.13 18.85
C PHE A 114 3.05 -20.61 18.48
N ASP A 115 2.57 -21.36 19.46
CA ASP A 115 2.34 -22.81 19.29
C ASP A 115 0.85 -23.09 19.17
N TYR A 116 0.39 -23.40 17.95
CA TYR A 116 -1.04 -23.69 17.73
C TYR A 116 -1.46 -25.06 18.27
N ASN A 117 -0.54 -25.84 18.82
CA ASN A 117 -0.88 -27.02 19.61
C ASN A 117 -1.16 -26.70 21.07
N ASP A 118 -0.81 -25.51 21.53
CA ASP A 118 -1.03 -25.08 22.92
C ASP A 118 -2.45 -24.55 23.06
N GLU A 119 -3.37 -25.40 23.50
CA GLU A 119 -4.80 -25.05 23.57
C GLU A 119 -5.06 -23.86 24.48
N ALA A 120 -4.31 -23.72 25.56
CA ALA A 120 -4.48 -22.59 26.47
C ALA A 120 -4.07 -21.28 25.81
N ALA A 121 -2.95 -21.30 25.08
CA ALA A 121 -2.50 -20.10 24.35
C ALA A 121 -3.51 -19.72 23.25
N VAL A 122 -4.03 -20.70 22.52
CA VAL A 122 -5.03 -20.47 21.49
C VAL A 122 -6.30 -19.85 22.11
N ALA A 123 -6.73 -20.36 23.27
CA ALA A 123 -7.91 -19.83 23.95
C ALA A 123 -7.69 -18.39 24.43
N ARG A 124 -6.51 -18.08 24.97
CA ARG A 124 -6.19 -16.71 25.38
C ARG A 124 -6.19 -15.76 24.19
N GLN A 125 -5.66 -16.21 23.06
CA GLN A 125 -5.67 -15.41 21.84
C GLN A 125 -7.11 -15.11 21.39
N LYS A 126 -7.97 -16.12 21.38
CA LYS A 126 -9.37 -15.95 21.01
C LYS A 126 -10.05 -14.93 21.91
N GLU A 127 -9.78 -14.99 23.22
CA GLU A 127 -10.37 -14.05 24.16
C GLU A 127 -9.86 -12.62 23.93
N ALA A 128 -8.57 -12.45 23.62
CA ALA A 128 -8.03 -11.14 23.28
C ALA A 128 -8.72 -10.55 22.04
N VAL A 129 -8.98 -11.39 21.04
CA VAL A 129 -9.70 -10.96 19.84
C VAL A 129 -11.13 -10.54 20.21
N ARG A 130 -11.79 -11.33 21.06
CA ARG A 130 -13.16 -11.01 21.52
C ARG A 130 -13.21 -9.60 22.09
N GLU A 131 -12.27 -9.26 22.95
CA GLU A 131 -12.23 -7.95 23.59
C GLU A 131 -12.11 -6.82 22.54
N GLN A 132 -11.26 -7.02 21.54
CA GLN A 132 -11.07 -6.00 20.50
C GLN A 132 -12.32 -5.85 19.63
N VAL A 133 -12.96 -6.95 19.28
CA VAL A 133 -14.17 -6.90 18.47
C VAL A 133 -15.28 -6.16 19.22
N LEU A 134 -15.48 -6.49 20.49
CA LEU A 134 -16.51 -5.81 21.31
C LEU A 134 -16.24 -4.32 21.40
N LYS A 135 -14.98 -3.92 21.43
CA LYS A 135 -14.62 -2.51 21.57
C LYS A 135 -14.90 -1.70 20.30
N TYR A 136 -14.67 -2.28 19.11
CA TYR A 136 -14.67 -1.51 17.86
C TYR A 136 -15.79 -1.84 16.89
N LYS A 137 -16.59 -2.86 17.15
CA LYS A 137 -17.57 -3.37 16.16
C LYS A 137 -18.65 -2.36 15.77
N ASP A 138 -18.88 -1.36 16.58
CA ASP A 138 -19.95 -0.41 16.32
C ASP A 138 -19.47 0.87 15.65
N HIS A 139 -18.20 0.98 15.33
CA HIS A 139 -17.66 2.20 14.73
C HIS A 139 -18.08 2.29 13.26
N PRO A 140 -18.60 3.46 12.83
CA PRO A 140 -19.10 3.59 11.45
C PRO A 140 -18.03 3.45 10.37
N ALA A 141 -16.75 3.65 10.69
CA ALA A 141 -15.68 3.51 9.68
C ALA A 141 -15.25 2.07 9.47
N LEU A 142 -15.65 1.14 10.33
CA LEU A 142 -15.20 -0.25 10.18
C LEU A 142 -15.79 -0.87 8.92
N LEU A 143 -14.95 -1.52 8.12
CA LEU A 143 -15.37 -2.23 6.92
C LEU A 143 -15.27 -3.73 7.10
N VAL A 144 -14.12 -4.21 7.55
CA VAL A 144 -13.84 -5.63 7.59
C VAL A 144 -12.82 -5.91 8.70
N TRP A 145 -12.96 -7.09 9.31
CA TRP A 145 -12.00 -7.61 10.30
C TRP A 145 -10.97 -8.46 9.57
N GLY A 146 -9.69 -8.14 9.73
CA GLY A 146 -8.60 -8.95 9.19
C GLY A 146 -8.04 -9.85 10.28
N LEU A 147 -8.31 -11.14 10.19
CA LEU A 147 -7.87 -12.12 11.19
C LEU A 147 -6.44 -12.54 10.92
N GLY A 148 -5.51 -11.93 11.62
CA GLY A 148 -4.09 -12.21 11.47
C GLY A 148 -3.49 -11.58 10.23
N ASN A 149 -2.19 -11.75 10.07
CA ASN A 149 -1.46 -11.32 8.88
C ASN A 149 -0.32 -12.30 8.63
N GLU A 150 -0.39 -13.00 7.51
CA GLU A 150 0.70 -13.90 7.10
C GLU A 150 1.08 -14.90 8.19
N VAL A 151 0.06 -15.46 8.86
CA VAL A 151 0.32 -16.53 9.84
C VAL A 151 0.94 -17.75 9.19
N ASP A 152 0.80 -17.85 7.89
CA ASP A 152 1.32 -18.95 7.06
C ASP A 152 2.77 -18.73 6.63
N LEU A 153 3.36 -17.57 6.91
CA LEU A 153 4.75 -17.31 6.51
C LEU A 153 5.68 -18.14 7.38
N LEU A 154 6.45 -19.03 6.74
CA LEU A 154 7.41 -19.92 7.41
C LEU A 154 6.77 -20.82 8.46
N TYR A 155 5.49 -21.13 8.33
CA TYR A 155 4.81 -22.02 9.28
C TYR A 155 4.99 -23.49 8.87
N THR A 156 4.82 -24.38 9.84
CA THR A 156 4.72 -25.81 9.59
C THR A 156 3.43 -26.39 10.15
N ASN A 157 2.84 -25.75 11.17
CA ASN A 157 1.69 -26.28 11.85
C ASN A 157 0.40 -25.71 11.25
N THR A 158 -0.26 -26.50 10.41
CA THR A 158 -1.46 -26.05 9.73
C THR A 158 -2.71 -26.01 10.63
N LYS A 159 -2.58 -26.32 11.91
CA LYS A 159 -3.70 -26.15 12.86
C LYS A 159 -4.10 -24.68 13.02
N VAL A 160 -3.24 -23.75 12.63
CA VAL A 160 -3.57 -22.32 12.67
C VAL A 160 -4.91 -22.05 11.94
N TRP A 161 -5.20 -22.79 10.88
CA TRP A 161 -6.43 -22.55 10.12
C TRP A 161 -7.67 -22.92 10.93
N TYR A 162 -7.61 -23.96 11.76
CA TYR A 162 -8.73 -24.27 12.66
C TYR A 162 -8.92 -23.17 13.71
N ALA A 163 -7.82 -22.62 14.22
CA ALA A 163 -7.91 -21.53 15.19
C ALA A 163 -8.56 -20.30 14.56
N ILE A 164 -8.21 -20.01 13.30
CA ILE A 164 -8.81 -18.86 12.59
C ILE A 164 -10.30 -19.09 12.38
N GLU A 165 -10.71 -20.31 12.00
CA GLU A 165 -12.13 -20.60 11.83
C GLU A 165 -12.90 -20.42 13.13
N ASP A 166 -12.35 -20.89 14.23
CA ASP A 166 -13.00 -20.74 15.52
C ASP A 166 -13.18 -19.26 15.88
N ILE A 167 -12.15 -18.47 15.63
CA ILE A 167 -12.24 -17.02 15.85
C ILE A 167 -13.27 -16.40 14.90
N ALA A 168 -13.26 -16.78 13.63
CA ALA A 168 -14.21 -16.23 12.65
C ALA A 168 -15.65 -16.47 13.08
N GLN A 169 -15.95 -17.68 13.58
CA GLN A 169 -17.31 -17.97 14.06
C GLN A 169 -17.68 -17.07 15.23
N MET A 170 -16.75 -16.87 16.16
CA MET A 170 -17.00 -15.99 17.31
C MET A 170 -17.24 -14.54 16.84
N VAL A 171 -16.41 -14.06 15.91
CA VAL A 171 -16.56 -12.70 15.41
C VAL A 171 -17.91 -12.52 14.72
N ARG A 172 -18.32 -13.52 13.95
CA ARG A 172 -19.63 -13.47 13.27
C ARG A 172 -20.79 -13.36 14.26
N GLU A 173 -20.71 -14.08 15.37
CA GLU A 173 -21.74 -14.00 16.41
C GLU A 173 -21.76 -12.63 17.09
N LEU A 174 -20.57 -12.09 17.37
CA LEU A 174 -20.47 -10.79 18.06
C LEU A 174 -20.84 -9.63 17.14
N ASP A 175 -20.53 -9.75 15.86
CA ASP A 175 -20.66 -8.66 14.91
C ASP A 175 -21.24 -9.16 13.59
N PRO A 176 -22.56 -9.12 13.47
CA PRO A 176 -23.20 -9.54 12.20
C PRO A 176 -23.14 -8.49 11.10
N HIS A 177 -22.53 -7.33 11.36
CA HIS A 177 -22.59 -6.19 10.43
C HIS A 177 -21.37 -6.02 9.55
N HIS A 178 -20.28 -6.78 9.76
CA HIS A 178 -19.06 -6.56 9.02
C HIS A 178 -18.51 -7.83 8.43
N LEU A 179 -17.70 -7.68 7.39
CA LEU A 179 -17.04 -8.80 6.73
C LEU A 179 -15.87 -9.30 7.57
N ILE A 180 -15.48 -10.54 7.32
CA ILE A 180 -14.37 -11.21 7.99
C ILE A 180 -13.48 -11.80 6.92
N THR A 181 -12.17 -11.57 7.04
CA THR A 181 -11.19 -12.15 6.13
C THR A 181 -9.96 -12.60 6.91
N THR A 182 -9.14 -13.43 6.29
CA THR A 182 -7.80 -13.72 6.80
C THR A 182 -6.79 -13.43 5.69
N VAL A 183 -5.55 -13.17 6.05
CA VAL A 183 -4.55 -12.59 5.16
C VAL A 183 -3.37 -13.54 5.00
N THR A 184 -3.12 -13.99 3.77
CA THR A 184 -2.06 -14.95 3.49
C THR A 184 -0.83 -14.30 2.87
N ALA A 185 0.32 -14.95 3.07
CA ALA A 185 1.56 -14.62 2.36
C ALA A 185 1.53 -15.35 1.03
N GLY A 186 1.06 -14.67 -0.03
CA GLY A 186 0.85 -15.33 -1.31
C GLY A 186 -0.23 -16.40 -1.25
N ILE A 187 -0.31 -17.22 -2.31
CA ILE A 187 -1.31 -18.30 -2.40
C ILE A 187 -0.75 -19.43 -3.25
N ASP A 188 -1.13 -20.66 -2.89
CA ASP A 188 -0.80 -21.87 -3.64
C ASP A 188 -1.90 -22.91 -3.41
N UNK A 189 -1.88 -23.90 -3.94
CA UNK A 189 -2.80 -24.82 -3.98
C UNK A 189 -3.10 -25.36 -2.73
N GLU A 190 -2.05 -25.87 -2.12
CA GLU A 190 -2.31 -26.49 -0.83
C GLU A 190 -2.93 -25.53 0.18
N LYS A 191 -2.40 -24.32 0.21
CA LYS A 191 -2.93 -23.29 1.13
C LYS A 191 -4.38 -22.98 0.82
N ALA A 192 -4.72 -22.84 -0.46
CA ALA A 192 -6.11 -22.60 -0.85
C ALA A 192 -7.01 -23.76 -0.43
N ARG A 193 -6.55 -25.01 -0.63
CA ARG A 193 -7.31 -26.18 -0.23
C ARG A 193 -7.57 -26.19 1.28
N LEU A 194 -6.51 -25.93 2.05
CA LEU A 194 -6.65 -25.91 3.51
C LEU A 194 -7.64 -24.84 3.96
N ILE A 195 -7.57 -23.66 3.37
CA ILE A 195 -8.47 -22.57 3.74
C ILE A 195 -9.91 -22.91 3.34
N MET A 196 -10.11 -23.43 2.14
CA MET A 196 -11.46 -23.83 1.71
C MET A 196 -12.07 -24.87 2.63
N GLU A 197 -11.26 -25.82 3.08
CA GLU A 197 -11.75 -26.90 3.94
C GLU A 197 -11.91 -26.45 5.39
N ARG A 198 -10.99 -25.65 5.91
CA ARG A 198 -10.90 -25.40 7.35
C ARG A 198 -11.42 -24.04 7.78
N VAL A 199 -11.55 -23.08 6.86
CA VAL A 199 -11.93 -21.71 7.23
C VAL A 199 -13.14 -21.25 6.42
N PRO A 200 -14.25 -21.98 6.44
CA PRO A 200 -15.41 -21.62 5.61
C PRO A 200 -16.13 -20.36 6.07
N SER A 201 -15.87 -19.86 7.27
CA SER A 201 -16.60 -18.70 7.80
C SER A 201 -16.05 -17.35 7.34
N ILE A 202 -14.90 -17.29 6.68
CA ILE A 202 -14.46 -16.01 6.12
C ILE A 202 -15.30 -15.67 4.89
N ASP A 203 -15.49 -14.39 4.69
CA ASP A 203 -16.30 -13.91 3.55
C ASP A 203 -15.49 -13.91 2.26
N TYR A 204 -14.20 -13.67 2.33
CA TYR A 204 -13.31 -13.66 1.18
C TYR A 204 -11.88 -13.84 1.66
N LEU A 205 -10.99 -14.13 0.72
CA LEU A 205 -9.59 -14.34 1.01
C LEU A 205 -8.81 -13.05 0.74
N SER A 206 -7.95 -12.68 1.67
CA SER A 206 -7.02 -11.56 1.48
C SER A 206 -5.63 -12.10 1.18
N ILE A 207 -5.03 -11.61 0.11
CA ILE A 207 -3.75 -12.12 -0.38
C ILE A 207 -2.74 -11.00 -0.41
N ASN A 208 -1.63 -11.18 0.30
CA ASN A 208 -0.47 -10.29 0.17
C ASN A 208 0.40 -10.84 -0.94
N ILE A 209 0.66 -10.04 -1.99
CA ILE A 209 1.44 -10.52 -3.11
C ILE A 209 2.09 -9.35 -3.84
N TYR A 210 3.37 -9.46 -4.15
CA TYR A 210 4.15 -8.37 -4.73
C TYR A 210 4.41 -8.64 -6.21
N GLY A 211 5.56 -9.22 -6.54
CA GLY A 211 5.93 -9.46 -7.93
C GLY A 211 5.04 -10.45 -8.68
N GLY A 212 4.25 -11.25 -7.96
CA GLY A 212 3.33 -12.20 -8.59
C GLY A 212 1.95 -11.67 -8.86
N LEU A 213 1.67 -10.40 -8.54
CA LEU A 213 0.31 -9.87 -8.65
C LEU A 213 -0.19 -9.86 -10.08
N GLU A 214 0.69 -9.58 -11.03
CA GLU A 214 0.26 -9.49 -12.43
C GLU A 214 -0.34 -10.79 -12.94
N THR A 215 0.09 -11.94 -12.41
CA THR A 215 -0.43 -13.23 -12.82
C THR A 215 -1.41 -13.84 -11.81
N LEU A 216 -1.78 -13.11 -10.77
CA LEU A 216 -2.66 -13.65 -9.74
C LEU A 216 -4.00 -14.15 -10.28
N PRO A 217 -4.69 -13.43 -11.18
CA PRO A 217 -5.96 -13.97 -11.70
C PRO A 217 -5.81 -15.37 -12.30
N GLN A 218 -4.75 -15.59 -13.08
CA GLN A 218 -4.52 -16.91 -13.66
C GLN A 218 -4.15 -17.95 -12.59
N THR A 219 -3.33 -17.55 -11.62
CA THR A 219 -2.96 -18.43 -10.50
C THR A 219 -4.20 -18.90 -9.75
N LEU A 220 -5.13 -17.98 -9.44
CA LEU A 220 -6.34 -18.34 -8.72
C LEU A 220 -7.20 -19.32 -9.53
N LYS A 221 -7.29 -19.11 -10.84
CA LYS A 221 -8.01 -20.03 -11.71
C LYS A 221 -7.35 -21.41 -11.69
N ASP A 222 -6.03 -21.46 -11.80
CA ASP A 222 -5.27 -22.72 -11.85
C ASP A 222 -5.40 -23.52 -10.56
N ILE A 223 -5.42 -22.86 -9.41
CA ILE A 223 -5.53 -23.56 -8.13
C ILE A 223 -6.97 -23.82 -7.69
N GLY A 224 -7.94 -23.32 -8.46
CA GLY A 224 -9.34 -23.58 -8.19
C GLY A 224 -10.00 -22.69 -7.15
N TRP A 225 -9.44 -21.52 -6.89
CA TRP A 225 -10.10 -20.57 -5.99
C TRP A 225 -11.17 -19.81 -6.77
N THR A 226 -12.43 -20.07 -6.45
CA THR A 226 -13.57 -19.45 -7.13
C THR A 226 -14.27 -18.40 -6.30
N GLY A 227 -13.88 -18.24 -5.05
CA GLY A 227 -14.44 -17.22 -4.16
C GLY A 227 -13.94 -15.82 -4.46
N ALA A 228 -14.48 -14.87 -3.72
CA ALA A 228 -13.98 -13.49 -3.80
C ALA A 228 -12.60 -13.37 -3.17
N TYR A 229 -11.84 -12.37 -3.59
CA TYR A 229 -10.55 -12.04 -2.97
C TYR A 229 -10.31 -10.54 -2.97
N ALA A 230 -9.44 -10.11 -2.07
CA ALA A 230 -8.87 -8.77 -2.10
C ALA A 230 -7.35 -8.90 -2.02
N VAL A 231 -6.63 -7.96 -2.60
CA VAL A 231 -5.17 -7.93 -2.53
C VAL A 231 -4.79 -6.95 -1.43
N THR A 232 -4.29 -7.47 -0.32
CA THR A 232 -4.18 -6.68 0.91
C THR A 232 -2.79 -6.15 1.21
N GLU A 233 -1.80 -6.58 0.46
CA GLU A 233 -0.50 -5.92 0.35
C GLU A 233 0.03 -6.18 -1.04
N TRP A 234 0.46 -5.12 -1.71
CA TRP A 234 1.09 -5.22 -3.01
C TRP A 234 1.85 -3.93 -3.27
N GLY A 235 2.86 -4.02 -4.11
CA GLY A 235 3.64 -2.83 -4.35
C GLY A 235 4.81 -3.08 -5.27
N PRO A 236 6.03 -2.65 -4.89
CA PRO A 236 7.21 -2.84 -5.74
C PRO A 236 7.59 -4.30 -5.82
N THR A 237 8.54 -4.63 -6.68
CA THR A 237 9.11 -5.97 -6.70
C THR A 237 9.80 -6.21 -5.36
N GLY A 238 9.48 -7.33 -4.72
CA GLY A 238 10.02 -7.63 -3.41
C GLY A 238 11.52 -7.85 -3.43
N HIS A 239 12.18 -7.52 -2.32
CA HIS A 239 13.63 -7.65 -2.25
C HIS A 239 14.09 -9.12 -2.38
N TRP A 240 13.18 -10.06 -2.17
CA TRP A 240 13.45 -11.50 -2.33
C TRP A 240 13.25 -11.98 -3.76
N GLN A 241 12.73 -11.16 -4.66
CA GLN A 241 12.33 -11.55 -6.03
C GLN A 241 13.11 -10.82 -7.12
N ILE A 242 14.05 -9.96 -6.77
CA ILE A 242 14.65 -9.03 -7.71
C ILE A 242 16.11 -9.42 -7.99
N ALA A 243 16.68 -8.87 -9.05
CA ALA A 243 18.08 -9.09 -9.40
C ALA A 243 19.02 -8.65 -8.26
N ARG A 244 20.13 -9.34 -8.12
CA ARG A 244 21.07 -9.12 -7.03
C ARG A 244 22.47 -8.87 -7.61
N THR A 245 23.28 -8.17 -6.84
CA THR A 245 24.68 -7.93 -7.21
C THR A 245 25.51 -9.18 -7.00
N ASP A 246 26.79 -9.13 -7.46
CA ASP A 246 27.75 -10.22 -7.25
C ASP A 246 27.93 -10.57 -5.77
N TRP A 247 27.82 -9.58 -4.88
CA TRP A 247 27.93 -9.82 -3.43
C TRP A 247 26.58 -10.03 -2.77
N ASP A 248 25.59 -10.36 -3.59
CA ASP A 248 24.30 -10.89 -3.13
C ASP A 248 23.46 -9.90 -2.32
N VAL A 249 23.38 -8.65 -2.79
CA VAL A 249 22.40 -7.71 -2.25
C VAL A 249 21.36 -7.36 -3.32
N PRO A 250 20.11 -7.15 -2.93
CA PRO A 250 19.07 -6.88 -3.93
C PRO A 250 19.18 -5.47 -4.50
N ILE A 251 18.86 -5.33 -5.78
CA ILE A 251 18.92 -4.06 -6.48
C ILE A 251 17.53 -3.43 -6.47
N GLU A 252 17.39 -2.33 -5.74
CA GLU A 252 16.11 -1.67 -5.56
C GLU A 252 15.71 -0.86 -6.79
N GLN A 253 14.45 -0.96 -7.19
CA GLN A 253 13.91 -0.11 -8.27
C GLN A 253 13.92 1.35 -7.84
N THR A 254 14.07 2.25 -8.80
CA THR A 254 13.88 3.68 -8.55
C THR A 254 12.38 3.93 -8.26
N SER A 255 12.08 5.07 -7.64
CA SER A 255 10.67 5.42 -7.41
C SER A 255 9.88 5.50 -8.71
N THR A 256 10.52 5.86 -9.81
CA THR A 256 9.89 5.91 -11.13
C THR A 256 9.56 4.51 -11.64
N GLU A 257 10.51 3.58 -11.50
CA GLU A 257 10.28 2.17 -11.86
C GLU A 257 9.19 1.54 -10.99
N LYS A 258 9.19 1.87 -9.69
CA LYS A 258 8.15 1.38 -8.79
C LYS A 258 6.78 1.88 -9.22
N ALA A 259 6.67 3.17 -9.55
CA ALA A 259 5.39 3.74 -9.97
C ALA A 259 4.83 3.01 -11.18
N SER A 260 5.70 2.68 -12.16
CA SER A 260 5.29 1.91 -13.32
C SER A 260 4.82 0.51 -12.92
N ALA A 261 5.54 -0.13 -12.00
CA ALA A 261 5.16 -1.47 -11.53
C ALA A 261 3.79 -1.44 -10.83
N TYR A 262 3.54 -0.41 -10.02
CA TYR A 262 2.23 -0.28 -9.38
C TYR A 262 1.12 -0.17 -10.42
N ARG A 263 1.31 0.64 -11.46
CA ARG A 263 0.28 0.78 -12.50
C ARG A 263 0.00 -0.54 -13.21
N ASP A 264 1.06 -1.25 -13.59
CA ASP A 264 0.91 -2.53 -14.30
C ASP A 264 0.25 -3.58 -13.41
N ARG A 265 0.68 -3.67 -12.16
CA ARG A 265 0.18 -4.68 -11.22
C ARG A 265 -1.27 -4.45 -10.85
N TYR A 266 -1.65 -3.21 -10.62
CA TYR A 266 -3.03 -2.90 -10.31
C TYR A 266 -3.95 -3.29 -11.47
N THR A 267 -3.58 -2.91 -12.67
CA THR A 267 -4.39 -3.19 -13.85
C THR A 267 -4.54 -4.69 -14.09
N ALA A 268 -3.43 -5.43 -14.03
CA ALA A 268 -3.46 -6.86 -14.34
C ALA A 268 -4.02 -7.71 -13.19
N GLY A 269 -3.68 -7.38 -11.94
CA GLY A 269 -3.97 -8.25 -10.82
C GLY A 269 -5.19 -7.83 -10.00
N VAL A 270 -5.36 -6.54 -9.73
CA VAL A 270 -6.51 -6.09 -8.96
C VAL A 270 -7.74 -5.96 -9.85
N LEU A 271 -7.58 -5.39 -11.04
CA LEU A 271 -8.69 -5.20 -11.98
C LEU A 271 -8.86 -6.36 -12.95
N GLY A 272 -7.93 -7.31 -12.98
CA GLY A 272 -7.89 -8.36 -14.01
C GLY A 272 -8.85 -9.52 -13.80
N ALA A 273 -9.54 -9.60 -12.67
CA ALA A 273 -10.55 -10.63 -12.41
C ALA A 273 -11.79 -9.96 -11.83
N PRO A 274 -12.53 -9.22 -12.65
CA PRO A 274 -13.63 -8.39 -12.12
C PRO A 274 -14.76 -9.16 -11.45
N GLN A 275 -14.91 -10.46 -11.74
CA GLN A 275 -15.93 -11.26 -11.09
C GLN A 275 -15.57 -11.61 -9.65
N GLN A 276 -14.28 -11.60 -9.30
CA GLN A 276 -13.82 -12.06 -7.98
C GLN A 276 -13.16 -10.97 -7.15
N SER A 277 -12.51 -9.99 -7.78
CA SER A 277 -11.71 -9.00 -7.06
C SER A 277 -12.60 -7.98 -6.37
N LEU A 278 -12.36 -7.77 -5.08
CA LEU A 278 -13.07 -6.77 -4.28
C LEU A 278 -12.25 -5.47 -4.14
N GLY A 279 -11.05 -5.43 -4.72
CA GLY A 279 -10.18 -4.28 -4.63
C GLY A 279 -8.89 -4.60 -3.89
N SER A 280 -8.25 -3.58 -3.36
CA SER A 280 -6.91 -3.77 -2.80
C SER A 280 -6.51 -2.71 -1.80
N TYR A 281 -5.42 -3.03 -1.07
CA TYR A 281 -4.72 -2.09 -0.20
C TYR A 281 -3.25 -2.05 -0.65
N ALA A 282 -2.85 -0.97 -1.29
CA ALA A 282 -1.48 -0.80 -1.75
C ALA A 282 -0.53 -0.61 -0.55
N PHE A 283 0.63 -1.19 -0.62
CA PHE A 283 1.62 -1.15 0.48
C PHE A 283 2.83 -0.35 0.03
N LEU A 284 3.29 0.63 0.76
CA LEU A 284 2.87 1.04 2.10
C LEU A 284 2.54 2.53 2.09
N TRP A 285 1.40 2.91 2.60
CA TRP A 285 1.03 4.32 2.80
C TRP A 285 1.70 4.79 4.09
N GLY A 286 3.03 4.99 3.97
CA GLY A 286 3.89 5.25 5.09
C GLY A 286 5.33 5.05 4.67
N GLN A 287 6.13 4.66 5.64
CA GLN A 287 7.56 4.43 5.42
C GLN A 287 8.07 3.40 6.44
N UNK A 288 9.02 2.43 6.07
CA UNK A 288 9.49 1.53 6.82
C UNK A 288 10.78 1.32 6.44
N GLN A 289 11.63 0.82 7.37
CA GLN A 289 12.96 0.23 7.08
C GLN A 289 12.75 -1.25 6.81
N GLU A 290 12.88 -1.63 5.57
CA GLU A 290 12.85 -3.04 5.20
C GLU A 290 13.85 -3.20 4.05
N THR A 291 14.97 -3.81 4.32
CA THR A 291 16.15 -3.89 3.44
C THR A 291 16.78 -2.51 3.25
N THR A 292 16.02 -1.52 2.87
CA THR A 292 16.44 -0.12 2.79
C THR A 292 15.35 0.75 3.41
N PRO A 293 15.64 2.02 3.68
CA PRO A 293 14.59 2.93 4.17
C PRO A 293 13.62 3.39 3.09
N THR A 294 13.82 2.99 1.84
CA THR A 294 12.99 3.45 0.72
C THR A 294 12.28 2.33 -0.04
N TRP A 295 12.44 1.06 0.37
CA TRP A 295 11.98 -0.06 -0.47
C TRP A 295 10.47 -0.05 -0.70
N TYR A 296 9.67 0.06 0.38
CA TYR A 296 8.22 -0.13 0.29
C TYR A 296 7.42 1.14 0.53
N GLY A 297 8.01 2.13 1.18
CA GLY A 297 7.27 3.34 1.52
C GLY A 297 6.93 4.17 0.30
N MET A 298 5.68 4.64 0.25
CA MET A 298 5.28 5.60 -0.78
C MET A 298 5.76 7.00 -0.44
N PHE A 299 6.25 7.19 0.78
CA PHE A 299 6.75 8.47 1.30
C PHE A 299 8.19 8.29 1.74
N LEU A 300 8.99 9.35 1.59
CA LEU A 300 10.32 9.38 2.19
C LEU A 300 10.21 9.50 3.70
N GLU A 301 11.29 9.16 4.42
CA GLU A 301 11.34 9.38 5.87
C GLU A 301 10.98 10.82 6.24
N SER A 302 11.42 11.76 5.41
CA SER A 302 11.18 13.19 5.62
C SER A 302 9.75 13.62 5.27
N GLY A 303 8.95 12.74 4.66
CA GLY A 303 7.52 12.98 4.51
C GLY A 303 7.03 13.27 3.09
N GLU A 304 7.92 13.51 2.14
CA GLU A 304 7.50 13.82 0.77
C GLU A 304 6.92 12.59 0.09
N ALA A 305 5.89 12.81 -0.73
CA ALA A 305 5.22 11.74 -1.47
C ALA A 305 5.95 11.45 -2.78
N THR A 306 6.20 10.17 -3.05
CA THR A 306 6.86 9.77 -4.30
C THR A 306 5.84 9.64 -5.43
N GLU A 307 6.36 9.36 -6.62
CA GLU A 307 5.55 9.18 -7.83
C GLU A 307 4.53 8.05 -7.68
N VAL A 308 4.76 7.10 -6.77
CA VAL A 308 3.79 6.03 -6.51
C VAL A 308 2.46 6.61 -6.04
N VAL A 309 2.49 7.65 -5.20
CA VAL A 309 1.26 8.30 -4.74
C VAL A 309 0.52 8.93 -5.94
N ASP A 310 1.26 9.59 -6.84
CA ASP A 310 0.65 10.13 -8.06
C ASP A 310 0.01 9.02 -8.89
N SER A 311 0.69 7.88 -9.04
CA SER A 311 0.18 6.76 -9.81
C SER A 311 -1.08 6.18 -9.18
N MET A 312 -1.13 6.08 -7.85
CA MET A 312 -2.34 5.58 -7.19
C MET A 312 -3.52 6.53 -7.43
N GLN A 313 -3.29 7.83 -7.40
CA GLN A 313 -4.37 8.76 -7.73
C GLN A 313 -4.88 8.52 -9.15
N PHE A 314 -3.97 8.36 -10.11
CA PHE A 314 -4.36 8.08 -11.49
C PHE A 314 -5.15 6.77 -11.60
N LEU A 315 -4.70 5.73 -10.91
CA LEU A 315 -5.37 4.43 -10.95
C LEU A 315 -6.76 4.50 -10.33
N TRP A 316 -6.92 5.25 -9.23
CA TRP A 316 -8.19 5.33 -8.52
C TRP A 316 -9.19 6.28 -9.16
N THR A 317 -8.71 7.37 -9.80
CA THR A 317 -9.60 8.43 -10.29
C THR A 317 -9.59 8.60 -11.81
N GLY A 318 -8.59 8.08 -12.50
CA GLY A 318 -8.39 8.31 -13.93
C GLY A 318 -7.67 9.61 -14.25
N GLU A 319 -7.28 10.39 -13.24
CA GLU A 319 -6.63 11.68 -13.44
C GLU A 319 -5.38 11.81 -12.61
N TRP A 320 -4.32 12.31 -13.24
CA TRP A 320 -3.08 12.62 -12.53
C TRP A 320 -3.27 13.85 -11.65
N PRO A 321 -2.53 13.95 -10.54
CA PRO A 321 -2.57 15.18 -9.76
C PRO A 321 -2.03 16.35 -10.57
N GLU A 322 -2.49 17.55 -10.26
CA GLU A 322 -2.06 18.77 -10.95
C GLU A 322 -0.56 18.95 -10.80
N THR A 323 -0.01 18.67 -9.64
CA THR A 323 1.43 18.75 -9.37
C THR A 323 1.99 17.34 -9.25
N ARG A 324 2.94 17.02 -10.13
CA ARG A 324 3.55 15.69 -10.21
C ARG A 324 4.85 15.64 -9.40
N ALA A 325 5.23 14.44 -9.02
CA ALA A 325 6.53 14.19 -8.39
C ALA A 325 7.63 14.23 -9.45
N PRO A 326 8.87 14.54 -9.06
CA PRO A 326 9.99 14.36 -9.98
C PRO A 326 10.18 12.88 -10.32
N SER A 327 10.92 12.64 -11.40
CA SER A 327 11.18 11.30 -11.92
C SER A 327 12.68 11.09 -12.11
N ILE A 328 13.08 9.83 -12.22
CA ILE A 328 14.47 9.46 -12.41
C ILE A 328 14.59 8.57 -13.65
N ARG A 329 15.50 8.94 -14.57
CA ARG A 329 15.80 8.13 -15.75
C ARG A 329 16.93 7.14 -15.48
N SER A 330 17.96 7.55 -14.74
CA SER A 330 19.11 6.68 -14.50
C SER A 330 19.91 7.16 -13.31
N PHE A 331 20.69 6.23 -12.73
CA PHE A 331 21.59 6.52 -11.62
C PHE A 331 22.79 5.60 -11.76
N ILE A 332 23.96 6.18 -11.98
CA ILE A 332 25.20 5.44 -12.20
C ILE A 332 26.31 5.93 -11.28
N ILE A 333 27.24 5.04 -10.96
CA ILE A 333 28.47 5.39 -10.24
C ILE A 333 29.64 4.88 -11.08
N ASP A 334 30.62 5.74 -11.29
CA ASP A 334 31.81 5.39 -12.07
C ASP A 334 31.42 4.88 -13.47
N GLY A 335 30.37 5.48 -14.04
CA GLY A 335 29.88 5.11 -15.35
C GLY A 335 29.12 3.79 -15.42
N LYS A 336 28.81 3.18 -14.28
CA LYS A 336 28.19 1.84 -14.25
C LYS A 336 26.85 1.86 -13.54
N ARG A 337 25.95 1.01 -14.00
CA ARG A 337 24.66 0.78 -13.34
C ARG A 337 24.81 -0.32 -12.27
N ALA A 338 23.88 -0.34 -11.34
CA ALA A 338 23.89 -1.34 -10.25
C ALA A 338 23.98 -2.77 -10.78
N GLU A 339 23.31 -3.06 -11.89
CA GLU A 339 23.28 -4.40 -12.47
C GLU A 339 24.66 -4.89 -12.92
N GLU A 340 25.62 -3.96 -13.09
CA GLU A 340 26.98 -4.31 -13.49
C GLU A 340 27.87 -4.65 -12.30
N SER A 341 27.35 -4.61 -11.09
CA SER A 341 28.08 -4.92 -9.83
C SER A 341 29.30 -4.00 -9.68
N ILE A 342 29.08 -2.87 -9.05
CA ILE A 342 30.05 -1.78 -8.97
C ILE A 342 31.03 -2.03 -7.81
N TYR A 343 32.34 -2.08 -8.13
CA TYR A 343 33.40 -2.19 -7.13
C TYR A 343 34.20 -0.89 -7.14
N LEU A 344 34.45 -0.35 -5.95
CA LEU A 344 35.22 0.86 -5.76
C LEU A 344 36.41 0.54 -4.86
N ASP A 345 37.52 1.27 -5.02
CA ASP A 345 38.67 1.12 -4.17
C ASP A 345 38.60 2.08 -2.99
N ALA A 346 38.96 1.59 -1.81
CA ALA A 346 38.84 2.36 -0.58
C ALA A 346 39.59 3.69 -0.69
N GLY A 347 38.92 4.77 -0.31
CA GLY A 347 39.50 6.10 -0.27
C GLY A 347 39.73 6.77 -1.62
N GLU A 348 39.43 6.12 -2.74
CA GLU A 348 39.59 6.71 -4.06
C GLU A 348 38.36 7.57 -4.42
N THR A 349 38.53 8.45 -5.40
CA THR A 349 37.50 9.41 -5.80
C THR A 349 36.72 8.92 -7.01
N TYR A 350 35.41 9.08 -6.97
CA TYR A 350 34.50 8.62 -8.03
C TYR A 350 33.43 9.66 -8.30
N ILE A 351 32.74 9.51 -9.43
CA ILE A 351 31.63 10.38 -9.83
C ILE A 351 30.35 9.54 -9.84
N ALA A 352 29.31 10.03 -9.19
CA ALA A 352 27.95 9.53 -9.31
C ALA A 352 27.13 10.50 -10.15
N GLN A 353 26.28 9.98 -11.00
CA GLN A 353 25.43 10.79 -11.87
C GLN A 353 24.00 10.30 -11.79
N LEU A 354 23.12 11.19 -11.37
CA LEU A 354 21.68 10.97 -11.31
C LEU A 354 21.04 11.79 -12.40
N ASP A 355 20.31 11.14 -13.30
CA ASP A 355 19.52 11.85 -14.32
C ASP A 355 18.09 11.95 -13.80
N ALA A 356 17.77 13.07 -13.17
CA ALA A 356 16.44 13.33 -12.65
C ALA A 356 15.77 14.42 -13.48
N PHE A 357 14.44 14.40 -13.53
CA PHE A 357 13.69 15.41 -14.24
C PHE A 357 12.33 15.60 -13.59
N HIS A 358 11.68 16.70 -13.90
CA HIS A 358 10.31 16.93 -13.46
C HIS A 358 9.40 16.95 -14.69
N PRO A 359 8.30 16.20 -14.70
CA PRO A 359 7.41 16.14 -15.88
C PRO A 359 6.91 17.51 -16.36
N HIS A 360 6.79 18.48 -15.46
CA HIS A 360 6.33 19.83 -15.78
C HIS A 360 7.43 20.86 -15.62
N SER A 361 8.68 20.44 -15.63
CA SER A 361 9.86 21.31 -15.57
C SER A 361 9.97 22.15 -14.29
N GLU A 362 9.38 21.69 -13.20
CA GLU A 362 9.54 22.36 -11.90
C GLU A 362 10.94 22.12 -11.35
N ALA A 363 11.42 23.07 -10.57
CA ALA A 363 12.73 22.96 -9.95
C ALA A 363 12.73 21.91 -8.84
N PHE A 364 13.86 21.28 -8.66
CA PHE A 364 14.05 20.30 -7.58
C PHE A 364 15.46 20.41 -7.02
N THR A 365 15.65 19.83 -5.84
CA THR A 365 16.97 19.71 -5.22
C THR A 365 17.31 18.24 -5.03
N VAL A 366 18.60 17.93 -5.02
CA VAL A 366 19.08 16.56 -4.83
C VAL A 366 19.90 16.50 -3.55
N ARG A 367 19.55 15.56 -2.68
CA ARG A 367 20.28 15.27 -1.44
C ARG A 367 20.82 13.86 -1.52
N TRP A 368 21.97 13.61 -0.92
CA TRP A 368 22.67 12.34 -1.02
C TRP A 368 22.91 11.75 0.37
N GLU A 369 22.93 10.41 0.43
CA GLU A 369 23.21 9.73 1.69
C GLU A 369 23.95 8.42 1.40
N PHE A 370 25.05 8.18 2.12
CA PHE A 370 25.77 6.92 2.04
C PHE A 370 25.41 6.06 3.25
N LEU A 371 24.94 4.85 3.01
CA LEU A 371 24.65 3.90 4.09
C LEU A 371 25.46 2.63 3.89
N PRO A 372 25.99 2.03 4.96
CA PRO A 372 26.44 0.64 4.84
C PRO A 372 25.25 -0.24 4.52
N GLU A 373 25.49 -1.37 3.85
CA GLU A 373 24.40 -2.30 3.54
C GLU A 373 23.81 -2.82 4.85
N SER A 374 22.48 -2.91 4.89
CA SER A 374 21.80 -3.42 6.09
C SER A 374 22.17 -4.87 6.34
N THR A 375 22.46 -5.20 7.59
CA THR A 375 22.73 -6.57 8.01
C THR A 375 21.59 -7.15 8.85
N ASP A 376 20.63 -6.32 9.24
CA ASP A 376 19.50 -6.73 10.07
C ASP A 376 18.29 -6.98 9.17
N ILE A 377 18.36 -8.06 8.39
CA ILE A 377 17.31 -8.41 7.42
C ILE A 377 16.38 -9.43 8.06
N ARG A 378 15.07 -9.11 8.08
CA ARG A 378 14.09 -9.95 8.74
C ARG A 378 12.96 -10.31 7.79
N ALA A 379 12.21 -11.36 8.15
CA ALA A 379 11.12 -11.87 7.33
C ALA A 379 9.81 -11.13 7.66
N GLY A 380 8.94 -11.03 6.67
CA GLY A 380 7.55 -10.63 6.89
C GLY A 380 7.34 -9.20 7.37
N GLY A 381 8.28 -8.32 7.09
CA GLY A 381 8.14 -6.93 7.52
C GLY A 381 8.40 -6.69 9.00
N ASP A 382 9.01 -7.66 9.67
CA ASP A 382 9.40 -7.46 11.07
C ASP A 382 10.36 -6.27 11.17
N PRO A 383 10.34 -5.52 12.28
CA PRO A 383 11.14 -4.30 12.38
C PRO A 383 12.63 -4.54 12.19
N GLU A 384 13.26 -3.72 11.36
CA GLU A 384 14.70 -3.80 11.06
C GLU A 384 15.39 -2.52 11.51
N THR A 385 16.67 -2.65 11.85
CA THR A 385 17.50 -1.53 12.25
C THR A 385 17.99 -0.76 11.02
N ARG A 386 17.76 0.53 11.00
CA ARG A 386 18.28 1.41 9.94
C ARG A 386 19.77 1.59 10.12
N PRO A 387 20.59 1.37 9.09
CA PRO A 387 22.03 1.64 9.23
C PRO A 387 22.31 3.13 9.47
N THR A 388 23.42 3.39 10.13
CA THR A 388 23.88 4.76 10.38
C THR A 388 24.65 5.29 9.18
N ALA A 389 24.32 6.50 8.73
CA ALA A 389 24.94 7.09 7.56
C ALA A 389 26.44 7.32 7.77
N VAL A 390 27.19 7.21 6.68
CA VAL A 390 28.60 7.54 6.65
C VAL A 390 28.74 8.96 6.12
N ASP A 391 29.23 9.88 6.95
CA ASP A 391 29.39 11.28 6.59
C ASP A 391 30.78 11.59 6.09
N GLY A 392 30.96 12.77 5.48
CA GLY A 392 32.28 13.29 5.14
C GLY A 392 32.85 12.75 3.83
N LEU A 393 32.04 12.10 3.00
CA LEU A 393 32.55 11.51 1.75
C LEU A 393 32.39 12.45 0.56
N ILE A 394 31.54 13.46 0.63
CA ILE A 394 31.22 14.32 -0.53
C ILE A 394 32.34 15.33 -0.76
N ILE A 395 32.87 15.36 -1.98
CA ILE A 395 33.90 16.34 -2.40
C ILE A 395 33.20 17.52 -3.06
N SER A 396 32.32 17.27 -4.03
CA SER A 396 31.57 18.33 -4.67
C SER A 396 30.22 17.82 -5.13
N ASP A 397 29.24 18.72 -5.16
CA ASP A 397 27.85 18.38 -5.45
C ASP A 397 27.28 19.56 -6.24
N ASP A 398 26.89 19.33 -7.49
CA ASP A 398 26.38 20.41 -8.32
C ASP A 398 24.93 20.78 -8.02
N GLY A 399 24.30 20.03 -7.11
CA GLY A 399 22.90 20.25 -6.75
C GLY A 399 21.90 19.79 -7.79
N LYS A 400 22.37 19.23 -8.90
CA LYS A 400 21.53 18.84 -10.03
C LYS A 400 21.63 17.36 -10.39
N GLY A 401 22.48 16.62 -9.68
CA GLY A 401 22.61 15.18 -9.89
C GLY A 401 24.01 14.68 -10.13
N ARG A 402 25.01 15.56 -10.19
CA ARG A 402 26.40 15.13 -10.30
C ARG A 402 27.08 15.26 -8.94
N LEU A 403 27.65 14.15 -8.48
CA LEU A 403 28.31 14.09 -7.17
C LEU A 403 29.71 13.54 -7.34
N GLU A 404 30.70 14.27 -6.84
CA GLU A 404 32.06 13.76 -6.72
C GLU A 404 32.27 13.36 -5.26
N PHE A 405 32.69 12.14 -5.01
CA PHE A 405 32.81 11.64 -3.65
C PHE A 405 34.03 10.73 -3.51
N LYS A 406 34.43 10.56 -2.27
CA LYS A 406 35.51 9.66 -1.90
C LYS A 406 34.88 8.38 -1.35
N ALA A 407 35.29 7.22 -1.88
CA ALA A 407 34.76 5.95 -1.38
C ALA A 407 35.11 5.78 0.10
N PRO A 408 34.26 5.12 0.88
CA PRO A 408 34.59 4.82 2.27
C PRO A 408 35.96 4.15 2.39
N THR A 409 36.64 4.38 3.52
CA THR A 409 37.96 3.78 3.73
C THR A 409 37.85 2.34 4.26
N GLU A 410 36.72 1.96 4.80
CA GLU A 410 36.51 0.60 5.29
C GLU A 410 35.86 -0.23 4.21
N GLY A 411 36.45 -1.39 3.89
CA GLY A 411 35.94 -2.28 2.85
C GLY A 411 34.59 -2.89 3.22
N GLY A 412 33.80 -3.23 2.21
CA GLY A 412 32.52 -3.87 2.40
C GLY A 412 31.43 -3.27 1.52
N PRO A 413 30.18 -3.71 1.74
CA PRO A 413 29.06 -3.27 0.92
C PRO A 413 28.38 -2.02 1.47
N TYR A 414 28.00 -1.12 0.56
CA TYR A 414 27.35 0.15 0.85
C TYR A 414 26.27 0.44 -0.20
N ARG A 415 25.46 1.47 0.05
CA ARG A 415 24.58 2.04 -0.96
C ARG A 415 24.67 3.56 -0.93
N LEU A 416 24.63 4.16 -2.12
CA LEU A 416 24.46 5.62 -2.23
C LEU A 416 23.01 5.88 -2.58
N PHE A 417 22.35 6.68 -1.75
CA PHE A 417 20.95 7.07 -1.94
C PHE A 417 20.88 8.50 -2.47
N ALA A 418 19.99 8.75 -3.40
CA ALA A 418 19.66 10.09 -3.87
C ALA A 418 18.20 10.36 -3.51
N TYR A 419 17.95 11.54 -2.97
CA TYR A 419 16.61 12.02 -2.63
C TYR A 419 16.38 13.32 -3.39
N VAL A 420 15.39 13.30 -4.28
CA VAL A 420 15.05 14.44 -5.13
C VAL A 420 13.75 15.03 -4.62
N THR A 421 13.74 16.30 -4.21
CA THR A 421 12.54 16.89 -3.62
C THR A 421 12.22 18.21 -4.29
N ASN A 422 10.93 18.58 -4.28
CA ASN A 422 10.48 19.85 -4.81
C ASN A 422 9.67 20.63 -3.77
N ARG A 423 9.26 21.84 -4.11
CA ARG A 423 8.56 22.72 -3.18
C ARG A 423 7.12 22.28 -2.91
N PHE A 424 6.64 21.28 -3.62
CA PHE A 424 5.28 20.76 -3.46
C PHE A 424 5.21 19.54 -2.54
N ASN A 425 6.27 19.29 -1.78
CA ASN A 425 6.35 18.17 -0.85
C ASN A 425 6.29 16.83 -1.57
N LYS A 426 6.90 16.76 -2.75
CA LYS A 426 6.95 15.54 -3.56
C LYS A 426 8.39 15.16 -3.86
N ALA A 427 8.61 13.88 -4.15
CA ALA A 427 9.97 13.37 -4.24
C ALA A 427 10.13 12.26 -5.27
N ALA A 428 11.39 12.07 -5.65
CA ALA A 428 11.84 10.83 -6.28
C ALA A 428 13.03 10.31 -5.47
N THR A 429 13.26 9.01 -5.55
CA THR A 429 14.43 8.44 -4.89
C THR A 429 14.96 7.26 -5.67
N ALA A 430 16.25 7.03 -5.52
CA ALA A 430 16.95 5.90 -6.10
C ALA A 430 18.17 5.61 -5.25
N ASN A 431 18.66 4.36 -5.31
CA ASN A 431 19.93 4.05 -4.70
C ASN A 431 20.71 3.07 -5.56
N VAL A 432 22.03 3.09 -5.39
CA VAL A 432 22.94 2.19 -6.11
C VAL A 432 23.83 1.50 -5.10
N PRO A 433 23.78 0.17 -5.02
CA PRO A 433 24.72 -0.56 -4.18
C PRO A 433 26.10 -0.60 -4.81
N PHE A 434 27.14 -0.57 -3.98
CA PHE A 434 28.52 -0.73 -4.42
C PHE A 434 29.33 -1.44 -3.34
N PHE A 435 30.44 -2.05 -3.75
CA PHE A 435 31.30 -2.78 -2.82
C PHE A 435 32.68 -2.12 -2.81
N VAL A 436 33.17 -1.78 -1.61
CA VAL A 436 34.49 -1.17 -1.44
C VAL A 436 35.51 -2.23 -1.19
N ARG A 437 36.58 -2.25 -2.02
CA ARG A 437 37.72 -3.16 -1.87
C ARG A 437 38.80 -2.45 -1.08
N ASP A 438 39.39 -3.18 -0.11
CA ASP A 438 40.50 -2.69 0.69
C ASP A 438 41.80 -2.68 -0.10
#